data_34cb4b5597c179507df33d7b1973941d
#
_entry.id   34cb4b5597c179507df33d7b1973941d
#
_cell.length_a   1.000
_cell.length_b   1.000
_cell.length_c   1.000
_cell.angle_alpha   90.00
_cell.angle_beta   90.00
_cell.angle_gamma   90.00
#
_symmetry.space_group_name_H-M   'P 1'
#
loop_
_entity.id
_entity.type
_entity.pdbx_description
1 polymer ?
#
loop_
_entity_poly.entity_id
_entity_poly.type
_entity_poly.pdbx_seq_one_letter_code
_entity_poly.pdbx_strand_id
1 'polypeptide(L)'
;MIMQRILDEKQKAAMQKDGSTLKYMYSVAGAGKGLAAGGWTLLVIGLALTAMVSTAGVPQMLVMGAVTILPGVLLVLLGKWKQDQRDHGWVQAYAECSGISEADVLQADAEFLDSRTAVVGVWGGDKNAKKKAGFVSPNYFKVPGIWPRLYRLQDVSACFFTDQFICEDGGYAKAVVIYGTSPERCTEIVDVSEKRAAEIIGAVKAAAPSVITDRCFQYEGQTYDALEQREQVIALYNRVMGQSAQ
;
A
#
# COMPACT_ATOMS: atom_id res chain seq x y z
N MET A 1 8.21 21.67 -16.90
CA MET A 1 9.18 20.61 -16.55
C MET A 1 8.86 20.15 -15.13
N ILE A 2 8.14 19.03 -14.99
CA ILE A 2 7.77 18.47 -13.69
C ILE A 2 9.03 17.77 -13.20
N MET A 3 9.68 18.31 -12.16
CA MET A 3 10.78 17.63 -11.50
C MET A 3 10.21 16.39 -10.79
N GLN A 4 10.30 15.22 -11.44
CA GLN A 4 10.19 13.94 -10.71
C GLN A 4 11.19 14.02 -9.57
N ARG A 5 10.70 13.86 -8.35
CA ARG A 5 11.55 13.79 -7.17
C ARG A 5 12.20 12.41 -7.17
N ILE A 6 13.28 12.28 -7.94
CA ILE A 6 14.12 11.08 -7.90
C ILE A 6 14.70 11.07 -6.49
N LEU A 7 14.31 10.07 -5.70
CA LEU A 7 14.96 9.84 -4.42
C LEU A 7 16.42 9.48 -4.71
N ASP A 8 17.32 10.14 -4.00
CA ASP A 8 18.74 9.76 -4.08
C ASP A 8 18.94 8.34 -3.52
N GLU A 9 20.06 7.71 -3.85
CA GLU A 9 20.37 6.35 -3.42
C GLU A 9 20.34 6.18 -1.89
N LYS A 10 20.71 7.22 -1.14
CA LYS A 10 20.64 7.21 0.34
C LYS A 10 19.20 7.19 0.85
N GLN A 11 18.29 7.87 0.16
CA GLN A 11 16.88 7.89 0.51
C GLN A 11 16.21 6.56 0.16
N LYS A 12 16.58 5.95 -0.99
CA LYS A 12 16.15 4.59 -1.35
C LYS A 12 16.69 3.56 -0.36
N ALA A 13 17.97 3.62 -0.01
CA ALA A 13 18.58 2.74 0.99
C ALA A 13 17.93 2.86 2.38
N ALA A 14 17.52 4.07 2.77
CA ALA A 14 16.80 4.28 4.03
C ALA A 14 15.39 3.65 4.06
N MET A 15 14.80 3.36 2.91
CA MET A 15 13.52 2.64 2.79
C MET A 15 13.70 1.12 2.84
N GLN A 16 14.94 0.63 2.67
CA GLN A 16 15.28 -0.81 2.79
C GLN A 16 15.82 -1.20 4.16
N LYS A 17 15.47 -0.47 5.19
CA LYS A 17 16.01 -0.65 6.56
C LYS A 17 15.88 -2.08 7.10
N ASP A 18 14.91 -2.85 6.62
CA ASP A 18 14.65 -4.24 7.02
C ASP A 18 14.98 -5.24 5.87
N GLY A 19 15.81 -4.83 4.90
CA GLY A 19 16.20 -5.66 3.75
C GLY A 19 15.16 -5.71 2.62
N SER A 20 13.97 -5.12 2.81
CA SER A 20 12.89 -5.07 1.82
C SER A 20 12.13 -3.76 1.92
N THR A 21 11.86 -3.16 0.76
CA THR A 21 11.09 -1.91 0.66
C THR A 21 9.60 -2.16 0.84
N LEU A 22 9.06 -3.21 0.22
CA LEU A 22 7.65 -3.56 0.35
C LEU A 22 7.30 -3.95 1.79
N LYS A 23 8.18 -4.71 2.47
CA LYS A 23 8.04 -5.01 3.90
C LYS A 23 8.03 -3.73 4.75
N TYR A 24 8.93 -2.79 4.47
CA TYR A 24 8.98 -1.50 5.15
C TYR A 24 7.68 -0.69 4.95
N MET A 25 7.15 -0.66 3.73
CA MET A 25 5.89 0.01 3.40
C MET A 25 4.69 -0.68 4.08
N TYR A 26 4.67 -2.00 4.11
CA TYR A 26 3.63 -2.80 4.78
C TYR A 26 3.60 -2.59 6.29
N SER A 27 4.73 -2.28 6.91
CA SER A 27 4.87 -2.08 8.36
C SER A 27 4.09 -0.88 8.93
N VAL A 28 3.50 -0.03 8.09
CA VAL A 28 2.65 1.11 8.54
C VAL A 28 1.41 0.64 9.29
N ALA A 29 0.88 -0.52 8.95
CA ALA A 29 -0.29 -1.11 9.63
C ALA A 29 0.04 -1.71 11.02
N GLY A 30 1.29 -1.64 11.46
CA GLY A 30 1.78 -2.41 12.60
C GLY A 30 1.65 -1.76 13.97
N ALA A 31 0.48 -1.83 14.59
CA ALA A 31 0.32 -1.58 16.04
C ALA A 31 0.92 -2.70 16.94
N GLY A 32 1.55 -3.73 16.34
CA GLY A 32 2.03 -4.91 17.08
C GLY A 32 3.01 -4.61 18.19
N LYS A 33 3.99 -3.72 17.95
CA LYS A 33 4.96 -3.33 18.99
C LYS A 33 4.32 -2.58 20.15
N GLY A 34 3.36 -1.70 19.88
CA GLY A 34 2.61 -0.97 20.92
C GLY A 34 1.72 -1.90 21.74
N LEU A 35 1.05 -2.85 21.10
CA LEU A 35 0.25 -3.87 21.79
C LEU A 35 1.10 -4.76 22.68
N ALA A 36 2.24 -5.24 22.19
CA ALA A 36 3.16 -6.04 22.99
C ALA A 36 3.72 -5.25 24.18
N ALA A 37 4.14 -4.00 23.99
CA ALA A 37 4.64 -3.15 25.07
C ALA A 37 3.55 -2.89 26.14
N GLY A 38 2.32 -2.56 25.72
CA GLY A 38 1.18 -2.41 26.63
C GLY A 38 0.88 -3.70 27.40
N GLY A 39 0.93 -4.84 26.71
CA GLY A 39 0.76 -6.15 27.32
C GLY A 39 1.81 -6.46 28.39
N TRP A 40 3.08 -6.19 28.11
CA TRP A 40 4.17 -6.34 29.09
C TRP A 40 3.97 -5.44 30.30
N THR A 41 3.54 -4.20 30.12
CA THR A 41 3.23 -3.28 31.23
C THR A 41 2.15 -3.84 32.15
N LEU A 42 1.05 -4.36 31.56
CA LEU A 42 -0.03 -4.99 32.35
C LEU A 42 0.45 -6.26 33.08
N LEU A 43 1.32 -7.06 32.46
CA LEU A 43 1.90 -8.24 33.11
C LEU A 43 2.73 -7.85 34.33
N VAL A 44 3.58 -6.84 34.23
CA VAL A 44 4.41 -6.36 35.34
C VAL A 44 3.52 -5.84 36.49
N ILE A 45 2.50 -5.05 36.16
CA ILE A 45 1.54 -4.54 37.16
C ILE A 45 0.80 -5.69 37.84
N GLY A 46 0.28 -6.64 37.07
CA GLY A 46 -0.46 -7.79 37.59
C GLY A 46 0.39 -8.69 38.50
N LEU A 47 1.66 -8.92 38.10
CA LEU A 47 2.60 -9.67 38.94
C LEU A 47 2.94 -8.92 40.25
N ALA A 48 3.13 -7.60 40.17
CA ALA A 48 3.37 -6.79 41.37
C ALA A 48 2.17 -6.84 42.33
N LEU A 49 0.94 -6.71 41.82
CA LEU A 49 -0.29 -6.85 42.63
C LEU A 49 -0.39 -8.23 43.27
N THR A 50 -0.07 -9.30 42.54
CA THR A 50 -0.10 -10.66 43.07
C THR A 50 0.96 -10.87 44.16
N ALA A 51 2.17 -10.29 44.00
CA ALA A 51 3.23 -10.36 45.00
C ALA A 51 2.89 -9.61 46.29
N MET A 52 2.08 -8.54 46.23
CA MET A 52 1.61 -7.81 47.38
C MET A 52 0.66 -8.64 48.27
N VAL A 53 0.04 -9.69 47.76
CA VAL A 53 -0.80 -10.63 48.57
C VAL A 53 0.06 -11.31 49.64
N SER A 54 1.27 -11.72 49.32
CA SER A 54 2.17 -12.42 50.24
C SER A 54 2.72 -11.50 51.33
N THR A 55 2.78 -10.18 51.08
CA THR A 55 3.31 -9.20 52.02
C THR A 55 2.23 -8.48 52.82
N ALA A 56 1.08 -8.18 52.24
CA ALA A 56 0.01 -7.39 52.82
C ALA A 56 -1.22 -8.20 53.30
N GLY A 57 -1.28 -9.50 52.95
CA GLY A 57 -2.35 -10.41 53.38
C GLY A 57 -3.76 -10.08 52.84
N VAL A 58 -3.83 -9.33 51.73
CA VAL A 58 -5.12 -8.86 51.16
C VAL A 58 -5.52 -9.76 49.97
N PRO A 59 -6.45 -10.73 50.17
CA PRO A 59 -6.78 -11.73 49.12
C PRO A 59 -7.44 -11.10 47.87
N GLN A 60 -8.04 -9.94 47.96
CA GLN A 60 -8.65 -9.19 46.86
C GLN A 60 -7.61 -8.80 45.81
N MET A 61 -6.33 -8.64 46.18
CA MET A 61 -5.26 -8.33 45.25
C MET A 61 -4.92 -9.50 44.28
N LEU A 62 -5.26 -10.75 44.67
CA LEU A 62 -5.14 -11.91 43.78
C LEU A 62 -6.09 -11.80 42.60
N VAL A 63 -7.32 -11.40 42.81
CA VAL A 63 -8.33 -11.21 41.77
C VAL A 63 -7.90 -10.06 40.85
N MET A 64 -7.47 -8.94 41.43
CA MET A 64 -6.98 -7.79 40.63
C MET A 64 -5.74 -8.15 39.82
N GLY A 65 -4.81 -8.94 40.37
CA GLY A 65 -3.64 -9.45 39.66
C GLY A 65 -4.04 -10.33 38.47
N ALA A 66 -4.98 -11.27 38.68
CA ALA A 66 -5.47 -12.15 37.62
C ALA A 66 -6.19 -11.35 36.50
N VAL A 67 -7.02 -10.39 36.85
CA VAL A 67 -7.75 -9.52 35.90
C VAL A 67 -6.82 -8.66 35.06
N THR A 68 -5.62 -8.31 35.56
CA THR A 68 -4.62 -7.56 34.80
C THR A 68 -3.67 -8.47 34.00
N ILE A 69 -3.31 -9.64 34.52
CA ILE A 69 -2.42 -10.60 33.87
C ILE A 69 -3.05 -11.17 32.58
N LEU A 70 -4.32 -11.58 32.62
CA LEU A 70 -4.99 -12.19 31.46
C LEU A 70 -5.03 -11.28 30.23
N PRO A 71 -5.49 -10.01 30.30
CA PRO A 71 -5.41 -9.07 29.20
C PRO A 71 -3.96 -8.79 28.77
N GLY A 72 -3.03 -8.74 29.73
CA GLY A 72 -1.61 -8.54 29.44
C GLY A 72 -1.04 -9.66 28.55
N VAL A 73 -1.30 -10.93 28.90
CA VAL A 73 -0.91 -12.09 28.09
C VAL A 73 -1.54 -12.01 26.70
N LEU A 74 -2.85 -11.72 26.63
CA LEU A 74 -3.57 -11.62 25.36
C LEU A 74 -2.96 -10.53 24.45
N LEU A 75 -2.67 -9.35 25.00
CA LEU A 75 -2.06 -8.26 24.25
C LEU A 75 -0.63 -8.59 23.77
N VAL A 76 0.17 -9.30 24.59
CA VAL A 76 1.50 -9.77 24.18
C VAL A 76 1.37 -10.76 23.02
N LEU A 77 0.47 -11.73 23.10
CA LEU A 77 0.24 -12.72 22.06
C LEU A 77 -0.24 -12.07 20.76
N LEU A 78 -1.24 -11.18 20.84
CA LEU A 78 -1.74 -10.42 19.70
C LEU A 78 -0.65 -9.52 19.10
N GLY A 79 0.17 -8.90 19.94
CA GLY A 79 1.28 -8.08 19.49
C GLY A 79 2.34 -8.89 18.75
N LYS A 80 2.70 -10.08 19.26
CA LYS A 80 3.63 -11.01 18.61
C LYS A 80 3.06 -11.56 17.31
N TRP A 81 1.80 -12.00 17.31
CA TRP A 81 1.13 -12.48 16.10
C TRP A 81 1.12 -11.39 14.99
N LYS A 82 0.74 -10.14 15.32
CA LYS A 82 0.80 -9.03 14.37
C LYS A 82 2.21 -8.73 13.89
N GLN A 83 3.21 -8.92 14.74
CA GLN A 83 4.61 -8.72 14.35
C GLN A 83 5.09 -9.83 13.41
N ASP A 84 4.70 -11.08 13.66
CA ASP A 84 4.98 -12.22 12.81
C ASP A 84 4.32 -12.06 11.42
N GLN A 85 3.05 -11.69 11.37
CA GLN A 85 2.35 -11.34 10.14
C GLN A 85 3.07 -10.24 9.35
N ARG A 86 3.60 -9.22 10.02
CA ARG A 86 4.41 -8.18 9.38
C ARG A 86 5.72 -8.74 8.82
N ASP A 87 6.38 -9.60 9.58
CA ASP A 87 7.73 -10.04 9.26
C ASP A 87 7.74 -11.16 8.20
N HIS A 88 6.69 -11.96 8.13
CA HIS A 88 6.58 -13.12 7.23
C HIS A 88 5.38 -13.05 6.27
N GLY A 89 4.27 -12.42 6.66
CA GLY A 89 3.03 -12.37 5.89
C GLY A 89 2.93 -11.23 4.86
N TRP A 90 3.93 -10.35 4.75
CA TRP A 90 3.84 -9.20 3.84
C TRP A 90 3.80 -9.62 2.36
N VAL A 91 4.55 -10.65 1.97
CA VAL A 91 4.56 -11.17 0.60
C VAL A 91 3.18 -11.68 0.22
N GLN A 92 2.61 -12.53 1.07
CA GLN A 92 1.27 -13.07 0.88
C GLN A 92 0.21 -11.97 0.84
N ALA A 93 0.30 -10.97 1.74
CA ALA A 93 -0.65 -9.85 1.77
C ALA A 93 -0.62 -9.02 0.47
N TYR A 94 0.58 -8.75 -0.09
CA TYR A 94 0.69 -8.11 -1.39
C TYR A 94 0.15 -9.00 -2.52
N ALA A 95 0.48 -10.29 -2.52
CA ALA A 95 0.02 -11.23 -3.53
C ALA A 95 -1.52 -11.34 -3.55
N GLU A 96 -2.15 -11.54 -2.38
CA GLU A 96 -3.59 -11.65 -2.24
C GLU A 96 -4.32 -10.34 -2.61
N CYS A 97 -3.88 -9.19 -2.07
CA CYS A 97 -4.49 -7.90 -2.39
C CYS A 97 -4.35 -7.49 -3.86
N SER A 98 -3.31 -7.98 -4.52
CA SER A 98 -2.99 -7.59 -5.90
C SER A 98 -3.40 -8.64 -6.94
N GLY A 99 -3.75 -9.87 -6.51
CA GLY A 99 -4.04 -10.98 -7.40
C GLY A 99 -2.85 -11.37 -8.30
N ILE A 100 -1.63 -11.32 -7.76
CA ILE A 100 -0.38 -11.70 -8.43
C ILE A 100 0.33 -12.79 -7.63
N SER A 101 1.37 -13.40 -8.21
CA SER A 101 2.14 -14.43 -7.50
C SER A 101 3.07 -13.83 -6.45
N GLU A 102 3.44 -14.61 -5.43
CA GLU A 102 4.45 -14.21 -4.45
C GLU A 102 5.81 -13.95 -5.11
N ALA A 103 6.14 -14.68 -6.19
CA ALA A 103 7.34 -14.44 -6.97
C ALA A 103 7.36 -13.04 -7.60
N ASP A 104 6.22 -12.56 -8.10
CA ASP A 104 6.10 -11.19 -8.61
C ASP A 104 6.32 -10.15 -7.52
N VAL A 105 5.80 -10.40 -6.31
CA VAL A 105 6.00 -9.49 -5.17
C VAL A 105 7.48 -9.38 -4.81
N LEU A 106 8.20 -10.50 -4.77
CA LEU A 106 9.64 -10.52 -4.49
C LEU A 106 10.43 -9.85 -5.61
N GLN A 107 10.05 -10.06 -6.87
CA GLN A 107 10.69 -9.40 -8.02
C GLN A 107 10.45 -7.89 -7.98
N ALA A 108 9.23 -7.44 -7.70
CA ALA A 108 8.92 -6.01 -7.56
C ALA A 108 9.74 -5.35 -6.45
N ASP A 109 9.94 -6.05 -5.32
CA ASP A 109 10.77 -5.56 -4.22
C ASP A 109 12.25 -5.43 -4.63
N ALA A 110 12.77 -6.39 -5.38
CA ALA A 110 14.12 -6.35 -5.93
C ALA A 110 14.30 -5.21 -6.95
N GLU A 111 13.30 -4.96 -7.81
CA GLU A 111 13.33 -3.88 -8.81
C GLU A 111 13.27 -2.47 -8.20
N PHE A 112 12.92 -2.33 -6.93
CA PHE A 112 12.91 -1.02 -6.28
C PHE A 112 14.27 -0.32 -6.34
N LEU A 113 15.36 -1.06 -6.31
CA LEU A 113 16.72 -0.53 -6.40
C LEU A 113 17.17 -0.17 -7.82
N ASP A 114 16.45 -0.61 -8.84
CA ASP A 114 16.77 -0.24 -10.23
C ASP A 114 16.80 1.30 -10.34
N SER A 115 17.81 1.82 -11.04
CA SER A 115 18.00 3.25 -11.25
C SER A 115 16.81 3.91 -11.99
N ARG A 116 16.08 3.12 -12.79
CA ARG A 116 14.89 3.54 -13.54
C ARG A 116 13.64 3.62 -12.65
N THR A 117 13.67 3.07 -11.43
CA THR A 117 12.52 3.08 -10.54
C THR A 117 12.26 4.49 -10.01
N ALA A 118 11.08 5.01 -10.32
CA ALA A 118 10.58 6.28 -9.82
C ALA A 118 9.75 6.06 -8.54
N VAL A 119 10.05 6.79 -7.47
CA VAL A 119 9.24 6.80 -6.24
C VAL A 119 8.23 7.94 -6.35
N VAL A 120 6.95 7.60 -6.16
CA VAL A 120 5.81 8.51 -6.29
C VAL A 120 5.03 8.60 -4.97
N GLY A 121 4.30 9.71 -4.79
CA GLY A 121 3.42 9.84 -3.61
C GLY A 121 4.16 10.17 -2.30
N VAL A 122 5.42 10.60 -2.35
CA VAL A 122 6.15 11.13 -1.17
C VAL A 122 5.79 12.59 -0.98
N TRP A 123 4.64 12.85 -0.36
CA TRP A 123 4.13 14.20 -0.18
C TRP A 123 4.40 14.70 1.24
N GLY A 124 5.09 15.84 1.35
CA GLY A 124 5.75 16.31 2.56
C GLY A 124 4.85 16.51 3.78
N GLY A 125 5.50 16.51 4.96
CA GLY A 125 4.92 16.81 6.26
C GLY A 125 4.52 15.60 7.11
N ASP A 126 4.13 14.47 6.52
CA ASP A 126 3.81 13.25 7.25
C ASP A 126 5.09 12.44 7.52
N LYS A 127 5.36 12.14 8.80
CA LYS A 127 6.47 11.25 9.21
C LYS A 127 6.39 9.87 8.56
N ASN A 128 5.20 9.45 8.15
CA ASN A 128 4.93 8.19 7.47
C ASN A 128 4.86 8.31 5.94
N ALA A 129 5.10 9.49 5.36
CA ALA A 129 4.97 9.71 3.91
C ALA A 129 5.77 8.68 3.09
N LYS A 130 7.01 8.35 3.51
CA LYS A 130 7.84 7.34 2.85
C LYS A 130 7.21 5.93 2.88
N LYS A 131 6.49 5.59 3.94
CA LYS A 131 5.84 4.29 4.08
C LYS A 131 4.57 4.19 3.23
N LYS A 132 3.91 5.32 2.97
CA LYS A 132 2.72 5.42 2.11
C LYS A 132 3.09 5.68 0.65
N ALA A 133 4.38 5.81 0.33
CA ALA A 133 4.84 6.03 -1.02
C ALA A 133 4.46 4.85 -1.93
N GLY A 134 4.30 5.16 -3.22
CA GLY A 134 4.32 4.18 -4.29
C GLY A 134 5.65 4.20 -5.01
N PHE A 135 5.83 3.27 -5.92
CA PHE A 135 6.94 3.31 -6.88
C PHE A 135 6.50 2.72 -8.22
N VAL A 136 7.14 3.18 -9.27
CA VAL A 136 7.00 2.62 -10.62
C VAL A 136 8.38 2.13 -11.02
N SER A 137 8.55 0.82 -11.11
CA SER A 137 9.74 0.14 -11.62
C SER A 137 9.57 -0.22 -13.10
N PRO A 138 10.54 -0.82 -13.76
CA PRO A 138 10.38 -1.23 -15.16
C PRO A 138 9.19 -2.16 -15.42
N ASN A 139 8.84 -3.02 -14.46
CA ASN A 139 7.80 -4.03 -14.64
C ASN A 139 6.64 -3.92 -13.67
N TYR A 140 6.76 -3.13 -12.59
CA TYR A 140 5.77 -3.09 -11.51
C TYR A 140 5.40 -1.67 -11.10
N PHE A 141 4.15 -1.53 -10.67
CA PHE A 141 3.63 -0.31 -10.08
C PHE A 141 3.03 -0.61 -8.70
N LYS A 142 3.69 -0.15 -7.63
CA LYS A 142 3.14 -0.14 -6.27
C LYS A 142 2.33 1.14 -6.09
N VAL A 143 1.04 0.99 -5.86
CA VAL A 143 0.13 2.13 -5.68
C VAL A 143 0.46 2.87 -4.38
N PRO A 144 0.56 4.22 -4.40
CA PRO A 144 0.69 5.00 -3.18
C PRO A 144 -0.48 4.78 -2.21
N GLY A 145 -0.18 4.67 -0.93
CA GLY A 145 -1.18 4.49 0.12
C GLY A 145 -0.81 3.37 1.09
N ILE A 146 -1.75 3.09 2.02
CA ILE A 146 -1.57 2.10 3.09
C ILE A 146 -1.86 0.66 2.64
N TRP A 147 -2.62 0.50 1.56
CA TRP A 147 -2.99 -0.82 1.06
C TRP A 147 -1.84 -1.47 0.31
N PRO A 148 -1.60 -2.77 0.46
CA PRO A 148 -0.54 -3.49 -0.21
C PRO A 148 -0.95 -3.84 -1.65
N ARG A 149 -1.19 -2.81 -2.50
CA ARG A 149 -1.58 -3.00 -3.91
C ARG A 149 -0.41 -2.82 -4.84
N LEU A 150 -0.21 -3.82 -5.68
CA LEU A 150 0.87 -3.92 -6.66
C LEU A 150 0.30 -4.40 -8.01
N TYR A 151 0.66 -3.74 -9.08
CA TYR A 151 0.32 -4.12 -10.45
C TYR A 151 1.57 -4.49 -11.22
N ARG A 152 1.52 -5.53 -12.06
CA ARG A 152 2.45 -5.60 -13.18
C ARG A 152 2.08 -4.50 -14.16
N LEU A 153 3.04 -3.74 -14.67
CA LEU A 153 2.75 -2.64 -15.60
C LEU A 153 2.07 -3.10 -16.89
N GLN A 154 2.38 -4.32 -17.36
CA GLN A 154 1.70 -4.92 -18.51
C GLN A 154 0.20 -5.20 -18.25
N ASP A 155 -0.21 -5.31 -16.98
CA ASP A 155 -1.59 -5.54 -16.58
C ASP A 155 -2.33 -4.23 -16.27
N VAL A 156 -1.73 -3.07 -16.48
CA VAL A 156 -2.34 -1.76 -16.31
C VAL A 156 -2.86 -1.27 -17.66
N SER A 157 -4.17 -1.13 -17.80
CA SER A 157 -4.81 -0.65 -19.04
C SER A 157 -4.98 0.87 -19.05
N ALA A 158 -5.31 1.47 -17.91
CA ALA A 158 -5.46 2.93 -17.79
C ALA A 158 -4.98 3.44 -16.42
N CYS A 159 -4.45 4.67 -16.42
CA CYS A 159 -4.08 5.41 -15.21
C CYS A 159 -4.31 6.89 -15.47
N PHE A 160 -5.42 7.46 -15.00
CA PHE A 160 -5.82 8.83 -15.35
C PHE A 160 -6.32 9.60 -14.13
N PHE A 161 -6.32 10.92 -14.22
CA PHE A 161 -6.87 11.83 -13.22
C PHE A 161 -8.32 12.17 -13.53
N THR A 162 -9.13 12.29 -12.48
CA THR A 162 -10.48 12.85 -12.55
C THR A 162 -10.78 13.70 -11.31
N ASP A 163 -11.57 14.74 -11.47
CA ASP A 163 -12.16 15.53 -10.38
C ASP A 163 -13.63 15.16 -10.10
N GLN A 164 -14.14 14.16 -10.81
CA GLN A 164 -15.53 13.69 -10.75
C GLN A 164 -15.63 12.25 -10.23
N PHE A 165 -14.67 11.81 -9.42
CA PHE A 165 -14.77 10.50 -8.77
C PHE A 165 -15.85 10.54 -7.69
N ILE A 166 -16.81 9.61 -7.77
CA ILE A 166 -17.90 9.52 -6.80
C ILE A 166 -17.44 8.66 -5.61
N CYS A 167 -17.37 9.27 -4.43
CA CYS A 167 -17.09 8.58 -3.18
C CYS A 167 -18.29 7.81 -2.65
N GLU A 168 -18.06 6.90 -1.70
CA GLU A 168 -19.13 6.11 -1.07
C GLU A 168 -20.22 6.95 -0.38
N ASP A 169 -19.86 8.15 0.09
CA ASP A 169 -20.79 9.13 0.70
C ASP A 169 -21.60 9.94 -0.33
N GLY A 170 -21.38 9.69 -1.63
CA GLY A 170 -22.03 10.38 -2.76
C GLY A 170 -21.38 11.73 -3.11
N GLY A 171 -20.30 12.12 -2.44
CA GLY A 171 -19.52 13.32 -2.77
C GLY A 171 -18.60 13.10 -3.96
N TYR A 172 -18.16 14.22 -4.60
CA TYR A 172 -17.14 14.17 -5.64
C TYR A 172 -15.76 14.44 -5.05
N ALA A 173 -14.77 13.66 -5.47
CA ALA A 173 -13.38 13.84 -5.07
C ALA A 173 -12.44 13.87 -6.28
N LYS A 174 -11.27 14.48 -6.08
CA LYS A 174 -10.16 14.39 -7.03
C LYS A 174 -9.43 13.08 -6.81
N ALA A 175 -9.32 12.26 -7.87
CA ALA A 175 -8.70 10.94 -7.76
C ALA A 175 -7.80 10.62 -8.96
N VAL A 176 -6.81 9.76 -8.72
CA VAL A 176 -6.13 8.98 -9.77
C VAL A 176 -6.79 7.61 -9.80
N VAL A 177 -7.36 7.26 -10.93
CA VAL A 177 -8.01 5.98 -11.17
C VAL A 177 -7.08 5.09 -11.98
N ILE A 178 -6.95 3.82 -11.54
CA ILE A 178 -6.07 2.84 -12.14
C ILE A 178 -6.92 1.62 -12.50
N TYR A 179 -6.92 1.24 -13.78
CA TYR A 179 -7.57 0.03 -14.26
C TYR A 179 -6.52 -1.03 -14.59
N GLY A 180 -6.76 -2.23 -14.11
CA GLY A 180 -6.08 -3.42 -14.61
C GLY A 180 -6.65 -3.87 -15.96
N THR A 181 -6.11 -4.95 -16.51
CA THR A 181 -6.61 -5.62 -17.72
C THR A 181 -7.89 -6.43 -17.46
N SER A 182 -8.32 -6.54 -16.19
CA SER A 182 -9.60 -7.12 -15.76
C SER A 182 -10.44 -6.07 -15.05
N PRO A 183 -11.79 -6.02 -15.28
CA PRO A 183 -12.68 -5.07 -14.61
C PRO A 183 -12.69 -5.15 -13.08
N GLU A 184 -12.34 -6.30 -12.51
CA GLU A 184 -12.25 -6.52 -11.06
C GLU A 184 -11.01 -5.86 -10.45
N ARG A 185 -9.99 -5.59 -11.27
CA ARG A 185 -8.70 -4.99 -10.85
C ARG A 185 -8.73 -3.48 -11.08
N CYS A 186 -9.46 -2.80 -10.22
CA CYS A 186 -9.55 -1.35 -10.22
C CYS A 186 -9.10 -0.79 -8.87
N THR A 187 -8.44 0.34 -8.88
CA THR A 187 -7.98 1.04 -7.67
C THR A 187 -8.03 2.54 -7.90
N GLU A 188 -8.40 3.25 -6.86
CA GLU A 188 -8.40 4.71 -6.83
C GLU A 188 -7.49 5.25 -5.73
N ILE A 189 -6.88 6.40 -5.98
CA ILE A 189 -6.13 7.18 -5.00
C ILE A 189 -6.90 8.49 -4.86
N VAL A 190 -7.68 8.59 -3.79
CA VAL A 190 -8.58 9.73 -3.53
C VAL A 190 -7.80 10.89 -2.87
N ASP A 191 -8.35 12.10 -2.94
CA ASP A 191 -7.79 13.34 -2.39
C ASP A 191 -6.42 13.74 -2.96
N VAL A 192 -6.22 13.49 -4.24
CA VAL A 192 -4.97 13.79 -4.96
C VAL A 192 -5.11 15.09 -5.74
N SER A 193 -4.21 16.05 -5.49
CA SER A 193 -4.13 17.26 -6.33
C SER A 193 -3.63 16.93 -7.74
N GLU A 194 -4.02 17.74 -8.73
CA GLU A 194 -3.59 17.57 -10.14
C GLU A 194 -2.07 17.43 -10.30
N LYS A 195 -1.30 18.23 -9.55
CA LYS A 195 0.17 18.16 -9.57
C LYS A 195 0.68 16.78 -9.12
N ARG A 196 0.07 16.21 -8.09
CA ARG A 196 0.44 14.89 -7.56
C ARG A 196 -0.04 13.76 -8.46
N ALA A 197 -1.21 13.93 -9.06
CA ALA A 197 -1.72 13.01 -10.07
C ALA A 197 -0.79 12.96 -11.30
N ALA A 198 -0.36 14.11 -11.80
CA ALA A 198 0.58 14.20 -12.92
C ALA A 198 1.94 13.54 -12.63
N GLU A 199 2.42 13.55 -11.36
CA GLU A 199 3.63 12.83 -10.94
C GLU A 199 3.45 11.31 -11.10
N ILE A 200 2.33 10.76 -10.62
CA ILE A 200 2.03 9.32 -10.69
C ILE A 200 1.83 8.90 -12.15
N ILE A 201 0.96 9.59 -12.87
CA ILE A 201 0.60 9.28 -14.26
C ILE A 201 1.83 9.39 -15.16
N GLY A 202 2.64 10.43 -14.97
CA GLY A 202 3.88 10.61 -15.73
C GLY A 202 4.88 9.48 -15.52
N ALA A 203 5.02 8.99 -14.28
CA ALA A 203 5.89 7.85 -13.98
C ALA A 203 5.37 6.55 -14.64
N VAL A 204 4.05 6.29 -14.54
CA VAL A 204 3.42 5.12 -15.18
C VAL A 204 3.55 5.21 -16.70
N LYS A 205 3.28 6.36 -17.31
CA LYS A 205 3.40 6.56 -18.76
C LYS A 205 4.83 6.39 -19.27
N ALA A 206 5.81 6.83 -18.48
CA ALA A 206 7.23 6.67 -18.83
C ALA A 206 7.67 5.20 -18.84
N ALA A 207 7.16 4.40 -17.89
CA ALA A 207 7.50 2.98 -17.78
C ALA A 207 6.64 2.09 -18.70
N ALA A 208 5.38 2.46 -18.95
CA ALA A 208 4.43 1.75 -19.79
C ALA A 208 3.74 2.70 -20.78
N PRO A 209 4.35 3.02 -21.92
CA PRO A 209 3.83 4.00 -22.88
C PRO A 209 2.46 3.65 -23.50
N SER A 210 2.07 2.38 -23.49
CA SER A 210 0.76 1.91 -23.98
C SER A 210 -0.41 2.22 -23.05
N VAL A 211 -0.15 2.53 -21.77
CA VAL A 211 -1.20 2.81 -20.78
C VAL A 211 -1.98 4.07 -21.18
N ILE A 212 -3.31 3.99 -21.13
CA ILE A 212 -4.21 5.11 -21.39
C ILE A 212 -4.12 6.07 -20.19
N THR A 213 -3.74 7.32 -20.44
CA THR A 213 -3.50 8.32 -19.37
C THR A 213 -4.48 9.48 -19.37
N ASP A 214 -5.31 9.58 -20.39
CA ASP A 214 -6.33 10.61 -20.51
C ASP A 214 -7.71 10.03 -20.16
N ARG A 215 -8.49 10.76 -19.35
CA ARG A 215 -9.86 10.38 -19.04
C ARG A 215 -10.70 10.30 -20.33
N CYS A 216 -10.64 11.34 -21.14
CA CYS A 216 -11.33 11.39 -22.44
C CYS A 216 -10.30 11.28 -23.56
N PHE A 217 -10.45 10.29 -24.43
CA PHE A 217 -9.55 10.07 -25.57
C PHE A 217 -10.31 9.61 -26.80
N GLN A 218 -9.69 9.73 -27.96
CA GLN A 218 -10.24 9.26 -29.23
C GLN A 218 -9.44 8.05 -29.74
N TYR A 219 -10.17 7.06 -30.21
CA TYR A 219 -9.61 5.91 -30.89
C TYR A 219 -10.50 5.48 -32.06
N GLU A 220 -9.95 5.32 -33.26
CA GLU A 220 -10.68 4.95 -34.50
C GLU A 220 -11.93 5.83 -34.77
N GLY A 221 -11.83 7.12 -34.45
CA GLY A 221 -12.92 8.10 -34.66
C GLY A 221 -14.03 8.09 -33.60
N GLN A 222 -13.94 7.20 -32.59
CA GLN A 222 -14.85 7.15 -31.47
C GLN A 222 -14.21 7.82 -30.24
N THR A 223 -15.01 8.60 -29.50
CA THR A 223 -14.60 9.20 -28.23
C THR A 223 -14.98 8.30 -27.07
N TYR A 224 -14.06 8.07 -26.17
CA TYR A 224 -14.24 7.28 -24.95
C TYR A 224 -14.07 8.16 -23.71
N ASP A 225 -14.95 8.00 -22.71
CA ASP A 225 -14.75 8.48 -21.35
C ASP A 225 -14.36 7.29 -20.46
N ALA A 226 -13.11 7.26 -20.01
CA ALA A 226 -12.59 6.13 -19.24
C ALA A 226 -13.30 5.97 -17.88
N LEU A 227 -13.85 7.04 -17.31
CA LEU A 227 -14.57 6.96 -16.03
C LEU A 227 -15.95 6.30 -16.21
N GLU A 228 -16.66 6.64 -17.28
CA GLU A 228 -18.02 6.14 -17.52
C GLU A 228 -18.05 4.79 -18.28
N GLN A 229 -17.04 4.56 -19.15
CA GLN A 229 -16.98 3.42 -20.05
C GLN A 229 -15.88 2.43 -19.70
N ARG A 230 -15.67 2.18 -18.39
CA ARG A 230 -14.57 1.36 -17.88
C ARG A 230 -14.37 0.04 -18.63
N GLU A 231 -15.41 -0.76 -18.75
CA GLU A 231 -15.33 -2.09 -19.38
C GLU A 231 -14.96 -2.00 -20.86
N GLN A 232 -15.49 -0.99 -21.58
CA GLN A 232 -15.17 -0.78 -22.99
C GLN A 232 -13.69 -0.35 -23.17
N VAL A 233 -13.18 0.49 -22.27
CA VAL A 233 -11.79 0.94 -22.29
C VAL A 233 -10.83 -0.22 -22.00
N ILE A 234 -11.15 -1.08 -21.03
CA ILE A 234 -10.36 -2.28 -20.76
C ILE A 234 -10.40 -3.25 -21.94
N ALA A 235 -11.55 -3.49 -22.53
CA ALA A 235 -11.70 -4.35 -23.69
C ALA A 235 -10.94 -3.81 -24.92
N LEU A 236 -10.99 -2.49 -25.14
CA LEU A 236 -10.23 -1.82 -26.19
C LEU A 236 -8.73 -2.02 -26.00
N TYR A 237 -8.22 -1.75 -24.79
CA TYR A 237 -6.81 -1.93 -24.46
C TYR A 237 -6.36 -3.37 -24.73
N ASN A 238 -7.11 -4.36 -24.23
CA ASN A 238 -6.78 -5.78 -24.40
C ASN A 238 -6.77 -6.19 -25.88
N ARG A 239 -7.70 -5.65 -26.70
CA ARG A 239 -7.72 -5.89 -28.14
C ARG A 239 -6.48 -5.34 -28.84
N VAL A 240 -6.10 -4.09 -28.52
CA VAL A 240 -4.95 -3.43 -29.14
C VAL A 240 -3.65 -4.13 -28.73
N MET A 241 -3.49 -4.46 -27.46
CA MET A 241 -2.29 -5.13 -26.97
C MET A 241 -2.20 -6.58 -27.44
N GLY A 242 -3.34 -7.30 -27.51
CA GLY A 242 -3.41 -8.65 -28.07
C GLY A 242 -3.05 -8.71 -29.56
N GLN A 243 -3.37 -7.67 -30.34
CA GLN A 243 -2.98 -7.56 -31.75
C GLN A 243 -1.49 -7.24 -31.92
N SER A 244 -0.89 -6.53 -30.96
CA SER A 244 0.54 -6.17 -31.01
C SER A 244 1.46 -7.33 -30.63
N ALA A 245 0.93 -8.41 -30.04
CA ALA A 245 1.67 -9.60 -29.59
C ALA A 245 1.67 -10.75 -30.62
N GLN A 246 0.93 -10.61 -31.71
CA GLN A 246 0.92 -11.53 -32.87
C GLN A 246 1.79 -11.00 -34.00
#